data_7be70a6dcc48435946cec02907d6968e
#
_entry.id   7be70a6dcc48435946cec02907d6968e
#
_cell.length_a   1.000
_cell.length_b   1.000
_cell.length_c   1.000
_cell.angle_alpha   90.00
_cell.angle_beta   90.00
_cell.angle_gamma   90.00
#
_symmetry.space_group_name_H-M   'P 1'
#
loop_
_entity.id
_entity.type
_entity.pdbx_description
1 polymer ?
#
loop_
_entity_poly.entity_id
_entity_poly.type
_entity_poly.pdbx_seq_one_letter_code
_entity_poly.pdbx_strand_id
1 'polypeptide(L)'
;YGTKDALDLNMRLEFKRNLERYGFMKWGMQAFDTFGVVPPGFGIVHQVNLEYLARGVHMKGGLYYPDTLVGTDSHTTMINGIGVVGWGVGGIEAEAAMLGQPVYFLTPDVVGFQLTGRLRGGVTATDLVLTVTEILRQHKVVGKFVEFFGEGTASLSLP
;
A
#
# COMPACT_ATOMS: atom_id res chain seq x y z
N TYR A 1 -7.76 -28.00 6.02
CA TYR A 1 -8.22 -26.66 6.40
C TYR A 1 -8.79 -26.73 7.83
N GLY A 2 -8.54 -25.70 8.64
CA GLY A 2 -9.07 -25.61 10.01
C GLY A 2 -8.27 -26.36 11.07
N THR A 3 -7.09 -26.87 10.77
CA THR A 3 -6.17 -27.44 11.74
C THR A 3 -5.16 -26.39 12.23
N LYS A 4 -4.58 -26.59 13.40
CA LYS A 4 -3.61 -25.66 13.99
C LYS A 4 -2.34 -25.49 13.15
N ASP A 5 -1.97 -26.50 12.41
CA ASP A 5 -0.79 -26.59 11.55
C ASP A 5 -1.07 -26.28 10.08
N ALA A 6 -2.28 -25.84 9.74
CA ALA A 6 -2.68 -25.60 8.35
C ALA A 6 -1.78 -24.57 7.64
N LEU A 7 -1.34 -23.51 8.33
CA LEU A 7 -0.45 -22.51 7.78
C LEU A 7 0.91 -23.11 7.41
N ASP A 8 1.51 -23.86 8.31
CA ASP A 8 2.81 -24.50 8.09
C ASP A 8 2.77 -25.52 6.95
N LEU A 9 1.69 -26.31 6.88
CA LEU A 9 1.48 -27.25 5.80
C LEU A 9 1.31 -26.56 4.46
N ASN A 10 0.54 -25.47 4.41
CA ASN A 10 0.37 -24.67 3.20
C ASN A 10 1.68 -24.00 2.77
N MET A 11 2.46 -23.46 3.69
CA MET A 11 3.77 -22.89 3.37
C MET A 11 4.73 -23.94 2.81
N ARG A 12 4.77 -25.15 3.38
CA ARG A 12 5.59 -26.24 2.83
C ARG A 12 5.19 -26.61 1.41
N LEU A 13 3.89 -26.65 1.12
CA LEU A 13 3.37 -26.89 -0.22
C LEU A 13 3.74 -25.77 -1.18
N GLU A 14 3.62 -24.52 -0.75
CA GLU A 14 3.98 -23.32 -1.51
C GLU A 14 5.46 -23.37 -1.91
N PHE A 15 6.35 -23.55 -0.94
CA PHE A 15 7.79 -23.65 -1.22
C PHE A 15 8.13 -24.85 -2.13
N LYS A 16 7.49 -26.00 -1.93
CA LYS A 16 7.72 -27.17 -2.78
C LYS A 16 7.29 -26.94 -4.23
N ARG A 17 6.13 -26.30 -4.43
CA ARG A 17 5.57 -26.03 -5.77
C ARG A 17 6.32 -24.94 -6.52
N ASN A 18 6.85 -23.96 -5.80
CA ASN A 18 7.52 -22.79 -6.35
C ASN A 18 9.03 -22.74 -6.01
N LEU A 19 9.66 -23.90 -5.90
CA LEU A 19 11.07 -24.02 -5.48
C LEU A 19 12.01 -23.18 -6.35
N GLU A 20 11.80 -23.18 -7.65
CA GLU A 20 12.62 -22.42 -8.62
C GLU A 20 12.46 -20.91 -8.39
N ARG A 21 11.22 -20.43 -8.20
CA ARG A 21 10.93 -19.04 -7.91
C ARG A 21 11.60 -18.57 -6.62
N TYR A 22 11.45 -19.33 -5.55
CA TYR A 22 12.06 -18.97 -4.25
C TYR A 22 13.58 -19.09 -4.28
N GLY A 23 14.11 -20.02 -5.05
CA GLY A 23 15.54 -20.12 -5.32
C GLY A 23 16.08 -18.88 -6.00
N PHE A 24 15.38 -18.38 -7.02
CA PHE A 24 15.71 -17.13 -7.70
C PHE A 24 15.64 -15.92 -6.77
N MET A 25 14.58 -15.80 -5.98
CA MET A 25 14.43 -14.71 -5.00
C MET A 25 15.56 -14.71 -3.97
N LYS A 26 15.91 -15.89 -3.46
CA LYS A 26 17.03 -16.03 -2.52
C LYS A 26 18.36 -15.64 -3.15
N TRP A 27 18.59 -16.03 -4.40
CA TRP A 27 19.76 -15.59 -5.14
C TRP A 27 19.79 -14.06 -5.29
N GLY A 28 18.66 -13.43 -5.67
CA GLY A 28 18.54 -11.98 -5.80
C GLY A 28 18.88 -11.24 -4.50
N MET A 29 18.40 -11.72 -3.35
CA MET A 29 18.72 -11.16 -2.04
C MET A 29 20.21 -11.26 -1.69
N GLN A 30 20.93 -12.22 -2.25
CA GLN A 30 22.38 -12.39 -2.07
C GLN A 30 23.20 -11.58 -3.08
N ALA A 31 22.65 -11.34 -4.26
CA ALA A 31 23.33 -10.67 -5.37
C ALA A 31 23.19 -9.13 -5.31
N PHE A 32 22.12 -8.63 -4.70
CA PHE A 32 21.81 -7.19 -4.67
C PHE A 32 21.50 -6.73 -3.25
N ASP A 33 22.29 -5.80 -2.74
CA ASP A 33 22.12 -5.22 -1.39
C ASP A 33 20.78 -4.46 -1.21
N THR A 34 20.21 -4.00 -2.31
CA THR A 34 18.95 -3.21 -2.33
C THR A 34 17.72 -4.05 -2.60
N PHE A 35 17.86 -5.36 -2.80
CA PHE A 35 16.76 -6.27 -3.03
C PHE A 35 16.37 -7.02 -1.77
N GLY A 36 15.12 -6.87 -1.34
CA GLY A 36 14.56 -7.57 -0.19
C GLY A 36 13.29 -8.32 -0.55
N VAL A 37 12.99 -9.38 0.17
CA VAL A 37 11.77 -10.16 0.01
C VAL A 37 11.10 -10.31 1.36
N VAL A 38 9.81 -9.97 1.43
CA VAL A 38 8.97 -10.29 2.59
C VAL A 38 8.48 -11.72 2.41
N PRO A 39 8.82 -12.63 3.34
CA PRO A 39 8.48 -14.05 3.16
C PRO A 39 6.97 -14.30 3.32
N PRO A 40 6.46 -15.44 2.81
CA PRO A 40 5.08 -15.86 3.01
C PRO A 40 4.70 -15.90 4.49
N GLY A 41 3.47 -15.49 4.81
CA GLY A 41 2.96 -15.46 6.17
C GLY A 41 3.19 -14.13 6.92
N PHE A 42 3.90 -13.18 6.31
CA PHE A 42 4.19 -11.87 6.89
C PHE A 42 3.46 -10.73 6.17
N GLY A 43 2.25 -10.92 5.78
CA GLY A 43 1.42 -9.93 5.11
C GLY A 43 0.49 -10.54 4.09
N ILE A 44 -0.27 -9.70 3.40
CA ILE A 44 -1.16 -10.09 2.32
C ILE A 44 -0.46 -9.83 0.98
N VAL A 45 -0.75 -10.65 -0.04
CA VAL A 45 -0.11 -10.59 -1.37
C VAL A 45 -0.05 -9.18 -1.97
N HIS A 46 -1.10 -8.39 -1.81
CA HIS A 46 -1.17 -7.01 -2.33
C HIS A 46 -1.02 -5.95 -1.24
N GLN A 47 -0.93 -6.34 -0.01
CA GLN A 47 -0.69 -5.47 1.14
C GLN A 47 0.61 -5.87 1.78
N VAL A 48 1.69 -5.33 1.26
CA VAL A 48 3.01 -5.52 1.83
C VAL A 48 2.96 -5.18 3.33
N ASN A 49 3.73 -5.86 4.15
CA ASN A 49 3.84 -5.52 5.56
C ASN A 49 4.40 -4.10 5.71
N LEU A 50 3.50 -3.13 5.77
CA LEU A 50 3.84 -1.71 5.79
C LEU A 50 4.65 -1.33 7.02
N GLU A 51 4.37 -1.94 8.18
CA GLU A 51 5.12 -1.71 9.42
C GLU A 51 6.58 -2.15 9.31
N TYR A 52 6.84 -3.16 8.48
CA TYR A 52 8.17 -3.69 8.27
C TYR A 52 8.99 -2.86 7.28
N LEU A 53 8.36 -2.28 6.28
CA LEU A 53 9.03 -1.60 5.16
C LEU A 53 9.03 -0.09 5.30
N ALA A 54 7.95 0.50 5.77
CA ALA A 54 7.80 1.95 5.87
C ALA A 54 8.63 2.53 7.02
N ARG A 55 9.26 3.67 6.76
CA ARG A 55 10.08 4.39 7.74
C ARG A 55 9.54 5.76 8.11
N GLY A 56 8.61 6.29 7.32
CA GLY A 56 8.06 7.63 7.46
C GLY A 56 9.03 8.73 7.06
N VAL A 57 10.24 8.75 7.62
CA VAL A 57 11.28 9.73 7.30
C VAL A 57 12.62 9.03 7.12
N HIS A 58 13.31 9.38 6.06
CA HIS A 58 14.67 8.96 5.78
C HIS A 58 15.68 10.08 6.09
N MET A 59 16.91 9.67 6.40
CA MET A 59 18.04 10.58 6.54
C MET A 59 19.22 10.07 5.70
N LYS A 60 19.74 10.92 4.82
CA LYS A 60 20.91 10.62 4.00
C LYS A 60 21.74 11.88 3.81
N GLY A 61 23.02 11.80 4.11
CA GLY A 61 23.95 12.94 3.93
C GLY A 61 23.57 14.18 4.74
N GLY A 62 22.94 14.04 5.90
CA GLY A 62 22.46 15.16 6.73
C GLY A 62 21.12 15.77 6.28
N LEU A 63 20.52 15.27 5.20
CA LEU A 63 19.20 15.70 4.72
C LEU A 63 18.13 14.73 5.22
N TYR A 64 17.04 15.27 5.73
CA TYR A 64 15.83 14.55 6.08
C TYR A 64 14.80 14.72 4.97
N TYR A 65 14.17 13.63 4.58
CA TYR A 65 13.12 13.63 3.57
C TYR A 65 12.04 12.58 3.87
N PRO A 66 10.79 12.84 3.48
CA PRO A 66 9.70 11.91 3.71
C PRO A 66 9.91 10.62 2.92
N ASP A 67 9.44 9.51 3.50
CA ASP A 67 9.36 8.24 2.81
C ASP A 67 8.30 8.27 1.72
N THR A 68 8.58 7.61 0.61
CA THR A 68 7.66 7.41 -0.49
C THR A 68 8.00 6.10 -1.20
N LEU A 69 7.04 5.56 -1.92
CA LEU A 69 7.26 4.35 -2.71
C LEU A 69 6.47 4.36 -4.01
N VAL A 70 6.88 3.54 -4.95
CA VAL A 70 6.11 3.18 -6.13
C VAL A 70 5.71 1.71 -6.05
N GLY A 71 4.54 1.37 -6.50
CA GLY A 71 4.05 0.00 -6.53
C GLY A 71 3.13 -0.24 -7.73
N THR A 72 3.04 -1.48 -8.16
CA THR A 72 2.30 -1.87 -9.38
C THR A 72 0.91 -2.41 -9.10
N ASP A 73 0.53 -2.57 -7.83
CA ASP A 73 -0.79 -3.08 -7.46
C ASP A 73 -1.77 -1.99 -7.03
N SER A 74 -3.05 -2.32 -7.00
CA SER A 74 -4.13 -1.40 -6.62
C SER A 74 -4.13 -0.99 -5.15
N HIS A 75 -3.36 -1.67 -4.29
CA HIS A 75 -3.27 -1.39 -2.86
C HIS A 75 -2.08 -0.49 -2.50
N THR A 76 -1.25 -0.11 -3.47
CA THR A 76 -0.07 0.73 -3.25
C THR A 76 -0.39 2.01 -2.48
N THR A 77 -1.52 2.65 -2.79
CA THR A 77 -1.94 3.90 -2.13
C THR A 77 -2.41 3.73 -0.69
N MET A 78 -2.63 2.51 -0.21
CA MET A 78 -3.06 2.27 1.19
C MET A 78 -2.00 2.69 2.20
N ILE A 79 -0.73 2.74 1.82
CA ILE A 79 0.35 3.23 2.69
C ILE A 79 0.17 4.71 3.07
N ASN A 80 -0.65 5.45 2.34
CA ASN A 80 -0.98 6.83 2.68
C ASN A 80 -1.62 6.95 4.07
N GLY A 81 -2.27 5.89 4.56
CA GLY A 81 -2.85 5.83 5.90
C GLY A 81 -1.87 6.03 7.05
N ILE A 82 -0.58 5.76 6.82
CA ILE A 82 0.51 6.00 7.79
C ILE A 82 1.39 7.20 7.42
N GLY A 83 0.91 8.07 6.53
CA GLY A 83 1.60 9.29 6.14
C GLY A 83 2.72 9.12 5.10
N VAL A 84 2.82 7.95 4.46
CA VAL A 84 3.77 7.68 3.37
C VAL A 84 3.05 7.77 2.03
N VAL A 85 3.60 8.51 1.07
CA VAL A 85 2.98 8.60 -0.26
C VAL A 85 3.35 7.39 -1.10
N GLY A 86 2.33 6.57 -1.43
CA GLY A 86 2.46 5.46 -2.36
C GLY A 86 1.92 5.82 -3.75
N TRP A 87 2.75 5.68 -4.76
CA TRP A 87 2.41 5.96 -6.16
C TRP A 87 2.09 4.65 -6.89
N GLY A 88 0.84 4.49 -7.31
CA GLY A 88 0.46 3.39 -8.20
C GLY A 88 0.96 3.65 -9.60
N VAL A 89 1.84 2.79 -10.11
CA VAL A 89 2.51 2.96 -11.42
C VAL A 89 2.36 1.69 -12.26
N GLY A 90 2.64 1.80 -13.55
CA GLY A 90 2.76 0.64 -14.43
C GLY A 90 4.09 -0.10 -14.24
N GLY A 91 4.22 -1.28 -14.86
CA GLY A 91 5.42 -2.11 -14.74
C GLY A 91 6.68 -1.43 -15.26
N ILE A 92 6.57 -0.64 -16.33
CA ILE A 92 7.70 0.07 -16.94
C ILE A 92 8.27 1.13 -16.00
N GLU A 93 7.40 1.89 -15.34
CA GLU A 93 7.81 2.91 -14.36
C GLU A 93 8.41 2.25 -13.11
N ALA A 94 7.88 1.10 -12.70
CA ALA A 94 8.44 0.36 -11.58
C ALA A 94 9.84 -0.18 -11.90
N GLU A 95 10.05 -0.71 -13.13
CA GLU A 95 11.38 -1.12 -13.60
C GLU A 95 12.36 0.06 -13.64
N ALA A 96 11.92 1.22 -14.15
CA ALA A 96 12.73 2.42 -14.17
C ALA A 96 13.18 2.81 -12.76
N ALA A 97 12.27 2.79 -11.78
CA ALA A 97 12.59 3.07 -10.38
C ALA A 97 13.57 2.04 -9.79
N MET A 98 13.40 0.75 -10.06
CA MET A 98 14.33 -0.31 -9.62
C MET A 98 15.73 -0.14 -10.22
N LEU A 99 15.83 0.36 -11.44
CA LEU A 99 17.10 0.64 -12.13
C LEU A 99 17.72 2.00 -11.73
N GLY A 100 17.10 2.72 -10.81
CA GLY A 100 17.56 4.04 -10.36
C GLY A 100 17.31 5.16 -11.38
N GLN A 101 16.45 4.94 -12.35
CA GLN A 101 16.04 5.97 -13.29
C GLN A 101 14.98 6.88 -12.66
N PRO A 102 14.99 8.18 -12.97
CA PRO A 102 13.98 9.10 -12.45
C PRO A 102 12.60 8.80 -13.04
N VAL A 103 11.59 8.79 -12.18
CA VAL A 103 10.19 8.74 -12.58
C VAL A 103 9.57 10.10 -12.29
N TYR A 104 8.92 10.69 -13.29
CA TYR A 104 8.39 12.04 -13.19
C TYR A 104 6.86 11.99 -13.02
N PHE A 105 6.38 12.68 -12.01
CA PHE A 105 4.96 12.90 -11.75
C PHE A 105 4.66 14.38 -11.71
N LEU A 106 3.52 14.77 -12.28
CA LEU A 106 2.97 16.10 -11.99
C LEU A 106 2.49 16.11 -10.55
N THR A 107 2.78 17.19 -9.84
CA THR A 107 2.26 17.37 -8.47
C THR A 107 0.74 17.35 -8.50
N PRO A 108 0.07 16.40 -7.84
CA PRO A 108 -1.38 16.33 -7.83
C PRO A 108 -1.98 17.50 -7.05
N ASP A 109 -3.13 17.97 -7.48
CA ASP A 109 -3.97 18.87 -6.65
C ASP A 109 -4.45 18.13 -5.40
N VAL A 110 -4.71 18.87 -4.34
CA VAL A 110 -5.30 18.34 -3.12
C VAL A 110 -6.77 18.71 -3.06
N VAL A 111 -7.63 17.70 -2.86
CA VAL A 111 -9.07 17.87 -2.68
C VAL A 111 -9.44 17.47 -1.26
N GLY A 112 -9.99 18.40 -0.49
CA GLY A 112 -10.49 18.11 0.84
C GLY A 112 -11.90 17.48 0.80
N PHE A 113 -12.10 16.38 1.52
CA PHE A 113 -13.39 15.73 1.71
C PHE A 113 -13.80 15.82 3.18
N GLN A 114 -14.75 16.72 3.49
CA GLN A 114 -15.20 16.91 4.84
C GLN A 114 -16.25 15.89 5.26
N LEU A 115 -15.95 15.17 6.33
CA LEU A 115 -16.88 14.23 6.99
C LEU A 115 -17.52 14.93 8.20
N THR A 116 -18.84 14.93 8.26
CA THR A 116 -19.60 15.54 9.34
C THR A 116 -20.57 14.54 9.96
N GLY A 117 -20.85 14.68 11.26
CA GLY A 117 -21.80 13.83 11.95
C GLY A 117 -21.30 12.40 12.15
N ARG A 118 -22.24 11.46 12.08
CA ARG A 118 -21.98 10.01 12.29
C ARG A 118 -22.91 9.15 11.46
N LEU A 119 -22.53 7.90 11.23
CA LEU A 119 -23.36 6.92 10.56
C LEU A 119 -24.66 6.69 11.36
N ARG A 120 -25.77 6.61 10.65
CA ARG A 120 -27.09 6.30 11.24
C ARG A 120 -27.15 4.81 11.55
N GLY A 121 -28.03 4.43 12.49
CA GLY A 121 -28.31 3.01 12.74
C GLY A 121 -28.74 2.29 11.46
N GLY A 122 -28.16 1.13 11.20
CA GLY A 122 -28.42 0.32 10.00
C GLY A 122 -27.61 0.69 8.75
N VAL A 123 -26.80 1.76 8.80
CA VAL A 123 -25.86 2.11 7.71
C VAL A 123 -24.51 1.45 7.99
N THR A 124 -23.95 0.80 6.98
CA THR A 124 -22.70 0.07 7.08
C THR A 124 -21.51 0.92 6.59
N ALA A 125 -20.29 0.49 6.92
CA ALA A 125 -19.07 1.09 6.36
C ALA A 125 -19.04 0.98 4.82
N THR A 126 -19.60 -0.09 4.26
CA THR A 126 -19.73 -0.26 2.80
C THR A 126 -20.60 0.82 2.17
N ASP A 127 -21.72 1.17 2.79
CA ASP A 127 -22.59 2.24 2.30
C ASP A 127 -21.86 3.58 2.28
N LEU A 128 -21.07 3.86 3.32
CA LEU A 128 -20.22 5.05 3.38
C LEU A 128 -19.21 5.06 2.24
N VAL A 129 -18.45 3.98 2.04
CA VAL A 129 -17.44 3.87 1.00
C VAL A 129 -18.03 4.06 -0.39
N LEU A 130 -19.17 3.43 -0.67
CA LEU A 130 -19.85 3.56 -1.96
C LEU A 130 -20.32 5.00 -2.20
N THR A 131 -20.90 5.64 -1.18
CA THR A 131 -21.35 7.04 -1.27
C THR A 131 -20.17 8.00 -1.49
N VAL A 132 -19.09 7.84 -0.73
CA VAL A 132 -17.87 8.63 -0.90
C VAL A 132 -17.30 8.45 -2.31
N THR A 133 -17.24 7.21 -2.78
CA THR A 133 -16.73 6.90 -4.13
C THR A 133 -17.58 7.56 -5.22
N GLU A 134 -18.89 7.54 -5.08
CA GLU A 134 -19.82 8.19 -6.03
C GLU A 134 -19.57 9.71 -6.06
N ILE A 135 -19.51 10.36 -4.91
CA ILE A 135 -19.26 11.80 -4.80
C ILE A 135 -17.91 12.17 -5.43
N LEU A 136 -16.85 11.44 -5.08
CA LEU A 136 -15.51 11.69 -5.62
C LEU A 136 -15.45 11.51 -7.14
N ARG A 137 -16.15 10.51 -7.69
CA ARG A 137 -16.27 10.33 -9.15
C ARG A 137 -16.98 11.49 -9.83
N GLN A 138 -18.06 12.01 -9.24
CA GLN A 138 -18.77 13.18 -9.76
C GLN A 138 -17.85 14.42 -9.80
N HIS A 139 -16.98 14.57 -8.82
CA HIS A 139 -15.99 15.65 -8.72
C HIS A 139 -14.69 15.41 -9.51
N LYS A 140 -14.58 14.30 -10.25
CA LYS A 140 -13.45 13.99 -11.14
C LYS A 140 -12.08 14.09 -10.45
N VAL A 141 -11.94 13.45 -9.30
CA VAL A 141 -10.71 13.50 -8.48
C VAL A 141 -9.62 12.51 -8.89
N VAL A 142 -9.79 11.78 -9.99
CA VAL A 142 -8.76 10.87 -10.49
C VAL A 142 -7.46 11.64 -10.74
N GLY A 143 -6.35 11.15 -10.21
CA GLY A 143 -5.04 11.80 -10.29
C GLY A 143 -4.83 12.95 -9.29
N LYS A 144 -5.72 13.09 -8.29
CA LYS A 144 -5.59 14.07 -7.22
C LYS A 144 -5.40 13.38 -5.87
N PHE A 145 -4.80 14.06 -4.91
CA PHE A 145 -4.85 13.65 -3.52
C PHE A 145 -6.21 13.98 -2.92
N VAL A 146 -6.75 13.06 -2.12
CA VAL A 146 -7.98 13.29 -1.35
C VAL A 146 -7.64 13.22 0.12
N GLU A 147 -7.89 14.32 0.83
CA GLU A 147 -7.73 14.41 2.28
C GLU A 147 -9.10 14.35 2.97
N PHE A 148 -9.27 13.37 3.84
CA PHE A 148 -10.47 13.25 4.66
C PHE A 148 -10.28 14.00 5.97
N PHE A 149 -11.20 14.90 6.29
CA PHE A 149 -11.13 15.71 7.50
C PHE A 149 -12.53 15.97 8.08
N GLY A 150 -12.56 16.63 9.24
CA GLY A 150 -13.79 17.01 9.92
C GLY A 150 -14.12 16.10 11.10
N GLU A 151 -15.12 16.52 11.88
CA GLU A 151 -15.52 15.83 13.11
C GLU A 151 -16.04 14.41 12.90
N GLY A 152 -16.60 14.15 11.72
CA GLY A 152 -17.11 12.82 11.36
C GLY A 152 -16.03 11.76 11.31
N THR A 153 -14.76 12.12 11.06
CA THR A 153 -13.65 11.16 11.05
C THR A 153 -13.47 10.47 12.39
N ALA A 154 -13.64 11.20 13.49
CA ALA A 154 -13.51 10.67 14.85
C ALA A 154 -14.67 9.70 15.23
N SER A 155 -15.75 9.69 14.47
CA SER A 155 -16.88 8.81 14.69
C SER A 155 -16.77 7.46 14.02
N LEU A 156 -15.77 7.28 13.15
CA LEU A 156 -15.53 6.03 12.42
C LEU A 156 -14.64 5.11 13.27
N SER A 157 -15.06 3.85 13.39
CA SER A 157 -14.22 2.81 13.97
C SER A 157 -13.36 2.18 12.88
N LEU A 158 -12.27 1.55 13.28
CA LEU A 158 -11.59 0.58 12.40
C LEU A 158 -12.57 -0.57 12.15
N PRO A 159 -12.75 -1.01 10.89
CA PRO A 159 -13.63 -2.14 10.59
C PRO A 159 -13.14 -3.45 11.15
#